data_c5aae4c0e709a133a1b7eb3969d1bb11
#
_entry.id   c5aae4c0e709a133a1b7eb3969d1bb11
#
_cell.length_a   1.000
_cell.length_b   1.000
_cell.length_c   1.000
_cell.angle_alpha   90.00
_cell.angle_beta   90.00
_cell.angle_gamma   90.00
#
_symmetry.space_group_name_H-M   'P 1'
#
loop_
_entity.id
_entity.type
_entity.pdbx_description
1 polymer ?
#
loop_
_entity_poly.entity_id
_entity_poly.type
_entity_poly.pdbx_seq_one_letter_code
_entity_poly.pdbx_strand_id
1 'polypeptide(L)'
;MTGALELDGLATAYDGFAFGPLDLRVDEEVLTILGPSGSGKTTLLSLVAGLVAPDRGSVILKGRSLVGRPLEGRRVGLVFQDGALFPHMTARENVAYAAEADERVADLAATLEIEGVLDRRPAALSGGERRRVALARTLAADPDALLLDEPLTSLDEPVRRRLRTELADLFADLGVPVVHVTHDQRVATALGDRVAVLRDGAIAQVGTPADVLRRPATPFVAEFTGSDNVFEATVVASDGEVETDGDGARLRVGDLTLDVTATAPAGTTVTACLRPSRLRVAAPAAADGGPNAVAGTVTRWANEGDEYRLVVAVNGADLEFVASVRPDRVESLSLSTGADVSLAVPPDHVHLIT
;
A
#
# COMPACT_ATOMS: atom_id res chain seq x y z
N MET A 1 -18.11 -24.24 -2.12
CA MET A 1 -17.80 -23.33 -3.25
C MET A 1 -17.26 -22.07 -2.59
N THR A 2 -15.99 -21.74 -2.82
CA THR A 2 -15.31 -20.59 -2.20
C THR A 2 -15.97 -19.29 -2.64
N GLY A 3 -16.15 -18.35 -1.72
CA GLY A 3 -16.77 -17.03 -1.97
C GLY A 3 -15.94 -16.08 -2.83
N ALA A 4 -15.02 -16.59 -3.65
CA ALA A 4 -14.01 -15.83 -4.39
C ALA A 4 -14.59 -14.90 -5.46
N LEU A 5 -13.96 -13.73 -5.57
CA LEU A 5 -14.03 -12.83 -6.73
C LEU A 5 -12.84 -13.13 -7.64
N GLU A 6 -13.10 -13.47 -8.90
CA GLU A 6 -12.06 -13.81 -9.88
C GLU A 6 -12.17 -12.88 -11.10
N LEU A 7 -11.04 -12.35 -11.52
CA LEU A 7 -10.85 -11.57 -12.74
C LEU A 7 -9.96 -12.40 -13.66
N ASP A 8 -10.41 -12.64 -14.88
CA ASP A 8 -9.70 -13.46 -15.87
C ASP A 8 -9.55 -12.65 -17.15
N GLY A 9 -8.32 -12.26 -17.48
CA GLY A 9 -7.96 -11.46 -18.63
C GLY A 9 -8.72 -10.14 -18.74
N LEU A 10 -9.15 -9.55 -17.62
CA LEU A 10 -10.00 -8.35 -17.57
C LEU A 10 -9.30 -7.16 -18.20
N ALA A 11 -9.87 -6.59 -19.26
CA ALA A 11 -9.28 -5.46 -19.97
C ALA A 11 -10.34 -4.52 -20.54
N THR A 12 -9.98 -3.23 -20.60
CA THR A 12 -10.71 -2.17 -21.31
C THR A 12 -9.77 -1.08 -21.76
N ALA A 13 -10.17 -0.31 -22.78
CA ALA A 13 -9.39 0.84 -23.25
C ALA A 13 -10.31 2.00 -23.60
N TYR A 14 -9.92 3.21 -23.20
CA TYR A 14 -10.59 4.45 -23.56
C TYR A 14 -9.63 5.65 -23.48
N ASP A 15 -9.83 6.61 -24.38
CA ASP A 15 -9.13 7.91 -24.41
C ASP A 15 -7.61 7.86 -24.16
N GLY A 16 -6.93 6.88 -24.80
CA GLY A 16 -5.48 6.73 -24.70
C GLY A 16 -4.99 6.01 -23.43
N PHE A 17 -5.89 5.53 -22.56
CA PHE A 17 -5.57 4.69 -21.42
C PHE A 17 -5.97 3.24 -21.70
N ALA A 18 -5.04 2.29 -21.50
CA ALA A 18 -5.29 0.87 -21.56
C ALA A 18 -5.23 0.26 -20.15
N PHE A 19 -6.26 -0.48 -19.79
CA PHE A 19 -6.33 -1.23 -18.53
C PHE A 19 -6.31 -2.73 -18.84
N GLY A 20 -5.44 -3.45 -18.17
CA GLY A 20 -5.30 -4.89 -18.31
C GLY A 20 -4.47 -5.30 -19.55
N PRO A 21 -4.49 -6.61 -19.93
CA PRO A 21 -5.26 -7.69 -19.29
C PRO A 21 -4.83 -7.95 -17.85
N LEU A 22 -5.80 -8.21 -16.96
CA LEU A 22 -5.54 -8.37 -15.55
C LEU A 22 -6.19 -9.67 -15.04
N ASP A 23 -5.35 -10.52 -14.42
CA ASP A 23 -5.76 -11.73 -13.73
C ASP A 23 -5.60 -11.51 -12.22
N LEU A 24 -6.67 -11.74 -11.48
CA LEU A 24 -6.68 -11.53 -10.03
C LEU A 24 -7.71 -12.43 -9.37
N ARG A 25 -7.35 -12.99 -8.24
CA ARG A 25 -8.27 -13.74 -7.38
C ARG A 25 -8.25 -13.15 -5.98
N VAL A 26 -9.43 -12.91 -5.44
CA VAL A 26 -9.68 -12.45 -4.07
C VAL A 26 -10.62 -13.44 -3.40
N ASP A 27 -10.14 -14.12 -2.39
CA ASP A 27 -10.96 -15.03 -1.58
C ASP A 27 -11.72 -14.23 -0.50
N GLU A 28 -12.17 -14.85 0.58
CA GLU A 28 -12.79 -14.17 1.72
C GLU A 28 -11.70 -13.43 2.53
N GLU A 29 -11.13 -12.41 1.93
CA GLU A 29 -9.98 -11.62 2.42
C GLU A 29 -10.12 -10.16 2.01
N VAL A 30 -9.29 -9.29 2.58
CA VAL A 30 -9.14 -7.90 2.16
C VAL A 30 -7.96 -7.78 1.20
N LEU A 31 -8.23 -7.55 -0.08
CA LEU A 31 -7.22 -7.15 -1.04
C LEU A 31 -7.18 -5.63 -1.18
N THR A 32 -6.07 -5.02 -0.85
CA THR A 32 -5.86 -3.60 -1.10
C THR A 32 -5.14 -3.37 -2.41
N ILE A 33 -5.74 -2.57 -3.29
CA ILE A 33 -5.11 -2.09 -4.53
C ILE A 33 -4.43 -0.75 -4.24
N LEU A 34 -3.11 -0.76 -4.25
CA LEU A 34 -2.26 0.40 -4.01
C LEU A 34 -1.71 0.90 -5.34
N GLY A 35 -1.71 2.20 -5.59
CA GLY A 35 -1.14 2.74 -6.83
C GLY A 35 -1.26 4.26 -6.94
N PRO A 36 -0.46 4.91 -7.80
CA PRO A 36 -0.53 6.35 -8.02
C PRO A 36 -1.87 6.78 -8.61
N SER A 37 -2.13 8.08 -8.61
CA SER A 37 -3.29 8.66 -9.32
C SER A 37 -3.19 8.32 -10.82
N GLY A 38 -4.31 7.94 -11.42
CA GLY A 38 -4.35 7.55 -12.83
C GLY A 38 -3.90 6.11 -13.14
N SER A 39 -3.49 5.30 -12.15
CA SER A 39 -3.06 3.90 -12.40
C SER A 39 -4.18 2.95 -12.82
N GLY A 40 -5.47 3.35 -12.73
CA GLY A 40 -6.61 2.50 -13.12
C GLY A 40 -7.39 1.90 -11.94
N LYS A 41 -7.18 2.35 -10.69
CA LYS A 41 -7.88 1.81 -9.50
C LYS A 41 -9.40 1.95 -9.59
N THR A 42 -9.89 3.15 -9.90
CA THR A 42 -11.34 3.40 -10.08
C THR A 42 -11.89 2.66 -11.31
N THR A 43 -11.08 2.48 -12.37
CA THR A 43 -11.43 1.67 -13.53
C THR A 43 -11.66 0.21 -13.11
N LEU A 44 -10.75 -0.37 -12.32
CA LEU A 44 -10.91 -1.72 -11.79
C LEU A 44 -12.23 -1.87 -11.01
N LEU A 45 -12.50 -0.96 -10.06
CA LEU A 45 -13.74 -1.01 -9.29
C LEU A 45 -14.98 -0.87 -10.20
N SER A 46 -14.92 0.02 -11.20
CA SER A 46 -16.01 0.24 -12.15
C SER A 46 -16.30 -0.98 -13.01
N LEU A 47 -15.27 -1.70 -13.46
CA LEU A 47 -15.39 -2.95 -14.21
C LEU A 47 -16.02 -4.06 -13.35
N VAL A 48 -15.55 -4.23 -12.12
CA VAL A 48 -16.08 -5.25 -11.19
C VAL A 48 -17.51 -4.92 -10.79
N ALA A 49 -17.81 -3.67 -10.44
CA ALA A 49 -19.15 -3.24 -10.12
C ALA A 49 -20.11 -3.32 -11.33
N GLY A 50 -19.58 -3.22 -12.56
CA GLY A 50 -20.35 -3.22 -13.81
C GLY A 50 -20.84 -1.85 -14.26
N LEU A 51 -20.26 -0.79 -13.73
CA LEU A 51 -20.47 0.58 -14.19
C LEU A 51 -19.85 0.80 -15.57
N VAL A 52 -18.79 0.06 -15.88
CA VAL A 52 -18.13 -0.01 -17.17
C VAL A 52 -18.12 -1.48 -17.63
N ALA A 53 -18.45 -1.71 -18.90
CA ALA A 53 -18.35 -3.02 -19.50
C ALA A 53 -16.89 -3.28 -19.92
N PRO A 54 -16.31 -4.45 -19.64
CA PRO A 54 -14.99 -4.79 -20.14
C PRO A 54 -15.03 -5.05 -21.64
N ASP A 55 -13.96 -4.69 -22.35
CA ASP A 55 -13.77 -5.06 -23.77
C ASP A 55 -13.40 -6.53 -23.90
N ARG A 56 -12.69 -7.08 -22.91
CA ARG A 56 -12.24 -8.48 -22.87
C ARG A 56 -12.22 -9.00 -21.43
N GLY A 57 -12.20 -10.31 -21.30
CA GLY A 57 -12.09 -11.01 -20.03
C GLY A 57 -13.39 -11.14 -19.30
N SER A 58 -13.31 -11.61 -18.07
CA SER A 58 -14.48 -11.92 -17.25
C SER A 58 -14.30 -11.46 -15.80
N VAL A 59 -15.45 -11.23 -15.15
CA VAL A 59 -15.57 -11.04 -13.70
C VAL A 59 -16.47 -12.13 -13.19
N ILE A 60 -15.98 -12.96 -12.28
CA ILE A 60 -16.68 -14.11 -11.71
C ILE A 60 -16.78 -13.92 -10.20
N LEU A 61 -17.97 -14.03 -9.62
CA LEU A 61 -18.20 -13.98 -8.19
C LEU A 61 -18.96 -15.23 -7.75
N LYS A 62 -18.41 -15.96 -6.77
CA LYS A 62 -18.98 -17.24 -6.29
C LYS A 62 -19.28 -18.21 -7.45
N GLY A 63 -18.38 -18.27 -8.45
CA GLY A 63 -18.53 -19.12 -9.64
C GLY A 63 -19.57 -18.65 -10.67
N ARG A 64 -20.09 -17.43 -10.54
CA ARG A 64 -21.07 -16.85 -11.47
C ARG A 64 -20.46 -15.70 -12.25
N SER A 65 -20.51 -15.73 -13.58
CA SER A 65 -20.08 -14.58 -14.40
C SER A 65 -20.99 -13.38 -14.14
N LEU A 66 -20.37 -12.21 -13.95
CA LEU A 66 -21.04 -10.93 -13.76
C LEU A 66 -21.10 -10.10 -15.05
N VAL A 67 -20.31 -10.44 -16.08
CA VAL A 67 -20.33 -9.72 -17.36
C VAL A 67 -21.70 -9.83 -18.02
N GLY A 68 -22.24 -8.69 -18.44
CA GLY A 68 -23.60 -8.59 -19.04
C GLY A 68 -24.75 -8.65 -18.02
N ARG A 69 -24.49 -8.83 -16.72
CA ARG A 69 -25.54 -8.73 -15.70
C ARG A 69 -25.82 -7.29 -15.35
N PRO A 70 -27.11 -6.92 -15.10
CA PRO A 70 -27.47 -5.62 -14.57
C PRO A 70 -26.90 -5.42 -13.16
N LEU A 71 -26.70 -4.16 -12.74
CA LEU A 71 -26.06 -3.81 -11.47
C LEU A 71 -26.73 -4.47 -10.26
N GLU A 72 -28.06 -4.47 -10.23
CA GLU A 72 -28.89 -5.04 -9.15
C GLU A 72 -28.70 -6.56 -9.00
N GLY A 73 -28.37 -7.23 -10.10
CA GLY A 73 -28.16 -8.69 -10.11
C GLY A 73 -26.75 -9.13 -9.76
N ARG A 74 -25.81 -8.20 -9.52
CA ARG A 74 -24.40 -8.55 -9.24
C ARG A 74 -24.13 -8.89 -7.79
N ARG A 75 -24.90 -8.35 -6.85
CA ARG A 75 -24.67 -8.46 -5.41
C ARG A 75 -23.27 -7.98 -4.99
N VAL A 76 -22.76 -6.95 -5.67
CA VAL A 76 -21.49 -6.30 -5.38
C VAL A 76 -21.79 -4.95 -4.75
N GLY A 77 -21.36 -4.76 -3.52
CA GLY A 77 -21.46 -3.48 -2.82
C GLY A 77 -20.34 -2.55 -3.27
N LEU A 78 -20.62 -1.31 -3.61
CA LEU A 78 -19.63 -0.29 -3.94
C LEU A 78 -19.83 0.95 -3.07
N VAL A 79 -18.77 1.32 -2.35
CA VAL A 79 -18.69 2.58 -1.60
C VAL A 79 -17.82 3.55 -2.37
N PHE A 80 -18.44 4.63 -2.88
CA PHE A 80 -17.74 5.71 -3.58
C PHE A 80 -17.00 6.63 -2.61
N GLN A 81 -15.97 7.29 -3.08
CA GLN A 81 -15.17 8.25 -2.33
C GLN A 81 -16.03 9.34 -1.65
N ASP A 82 -17.06 9.85 -2.32
CA ASP A 82 -17.96 10.87 -1.79
C ASP A 82 -19.15 10.31 -0.99
N GLY A 83 -19.23 8.98 -0.83
CA GLY A 83 -20.31 8.28 -0.13
C GLY A 83 -21.63 8.20 -0.90
N ALA A 84 -21.87 9.05 -1.89
CA ALA A 84 -23.05 9.08 -2.79
C ALA A 84 -24.39 8.86 -2.05
N LEU A 85 -24.59 9.51 -0.89
CA LEU A 85 -25.82 9.41 -0.12
C LEU A 85 -26.98 10.16 -0.81
N PHE A 86 -28.21 9.66 -0.61
CA PHE A 86 -29.41 10.35 -1.05
C PHE A 86 -29.61 11.64 -0.24
N PRO A 87 -29.49 12.84 -0.81
CA PRO A 87 -29.41 14.09 -0.05
C PRO A 87 -30.73 14.47 0.63
N HIS A 88 -31.86 13.94 0.15
CA HIS A 88 -33.22 14.20 0.66
C HIS A 88 -33.61 13.24 1.80
N MET A 89 -32.87 12.16 2.01
CA MET A 89 -33.07 11.15 3.05
C MET A 89 -32.19 11.43 4.26
N THR A 90 -32.64 11.05 5.45
CA THR A 90 -31.83 10.98 6.67
C THR A 90 -30.79 9.86 6.57
N ALA A 91 -29.86 9.81 7.51
CA ALA A 91 -28.88 8.71 7.57
C ALA A 91 -29.60 7.35 7.76
N ARG A 92 -30.59 7.29 8.65
CA ARG A 92 -31.45 6.12 8.86
C ARG A 92 -32.12 5.66 7.56
N GLU A 93 -32.79 6.57 6.86
CA GLU A 93 -33.47 6.27 5.60
C GLU A 93 -32.48 5.82 4.50
N ASN A 94 -31.27 6.39 4.47
CA ASN A 94 -30.22 5.94 3.56
C ASN A 94 -29.83 4.47 3.82
N VAL A 95 -29.60 4.09 5.07
CA VAL A 95 -29.25 2.70 5.43
C VAL A 95 -30.44 1.77 5.19
N ALA A 96 -31.63 2.14 5.63
CA ALA A 96 -32.86 1.35 5.47
C ALA A 96 -33.25 1.15 4.00
N TYR A 97 -32.81 2.02 3.09
CA TYR A 97 -33.10 1.89 1.65
C TYR A 97 -32.67 0.54 1.06
N ALA A 98 -31.58 -0.04 1.61
CA ALA A 98 -31.03 -1.30 1.14
C ALA A 98 -31.21 -2.47 2.14
N ALA A 99 -31.71 -2.19 3.35
CA ALA A 99 -31.88 -3.19 4.39
C ALA A 99 -33.17 -4.01 4.18
N GLU A 100 -33.11 -5.31 4.46
CA GLU A 100 -34.29 -6.17 4.44
C GLU A 100 -35.13 -6.05 5.72
N ALA A 101 -34.52 -5.59 6.84
CA ALA A 101 -35.17 -5.46 8.15
C ALA A 101 -34.59 -4.29 8.96
N ASP A 102 -35.40 -3.72 9.85
CA ASP A 102 -35.02 -2.59 10.72
C ASP A 102 -33.93 -2.97 11.74
N GLU A 103 -33.91 -4.23 12.20
CA GLU A 103 -32.86 -4.74 13.10
C GLU A 103 -31.48 -4.62 12.45
N ARG A 104 -31.35 -4.86 11.14
CA ARG A 104 -30.10 -4.72 10.40
C ARG A 104 -29.59 -3.28 10.40
N VAL A 105 -30.49 -2.30 10.34
CA VAL A 105 -30.13 -0.88 10.43
C VAL A 105 -29.54 -0.54 11.80
N ALA A 106 -30.14 -1.07 12.88
CA ALA A 106 -29.67 -0.84 14.25
C ALA A 106 -28.30 -1.47 14.48
N ASP A 107 -28.10 -2.73 14.05
CA ASP A 107 -26.82 -3.44 14.18
C ASP A 107 -25.69 -2.71 13.43
N LEU A 108 -25.93 -2.31 12.18
CA LEU A 108 -24.95 -1.56 11.40
C LEU A 108 -24.70 -0.17 11.96
N ALA A 109 -25.73 0.46 12.55
CA ALA A 109 -25.55 1.76 13.20
C ALA A 109 -24.67 1.69 14.43
N ALA A 110 -24.84 0.64 15.24
CA ALA A 110 -23.98 0.39 16.39
C ALA A 110 -22.55 0.03 15.97
N THR A 111 -22.39 -0.92 15.03
CA THR A 111 -21.08 -1.36 14.52
C THR A 111 -20.26 -0.21 13.92
N LEU A 112 -20.92 0.72 13.21
CA LEU A 112 -20.27 1.84 12.53
C LEU A 112 -20.34 3.15 13.31
N GLU A 113 -20.79 3.12 14.58
CA GLU A 113 -20.89 4.29 15.49
C GLU A 113 -21.63 5.49 14.85
N ILE A 114 -22.77 5.23 14.18
CA ILE A 114 -23.58 6.26 13.55
C ILE A 114 -24.96 6.46 14.22
N GLU A 115 -25.21 5.82 15.36
CA GLU A 115 -26.47 5.92 16.10
C GLU A 115 -26.87 7.37 16.38
N GLY A 116 -25.93 8.21 16.83
CA GLY A 116 -26.16 9.61 17.20
C GLY A 116 -26.45 10.53 16.01
N VAL A 117 -26.35 10.04 14.77
CA VAL A 117 -26.54 10.84 13.56
C VAL A 117 -27.63 10.32 12.63
N LEU A 118 -28.31 9.24 13.01
CA LEU A 118 -29.30 8.56 12.18
C LEU A 118 -30.41 9.48 11.67
N ASP A 119 -30.82 10.47 12.48
CA ASP A 119 -31.91 11.40 12.13
C ASP A 119 -31.43 12.64 11.35
N ARG A 120 -30.10 12.73 11.08
CA ARG A 120 -29.53 13.83 10.31
C ARG A 120 -29.54 13.53 8.81
N ARG A 121 -29.67 14.58 8.00
CA ARG A 121 -29.48 14.51 6.55
C ARG A 121 -28.00 14.62 6.19
N PRO A 122 -27.56 14.13 5.00
CA PRO A 122 -26.16 14.16 4.58
C PRO A 122 -25.46 15.52 4.67
N ALA A 123 -26.21 16.62 4.42
CA ALA A 123 -25.67 17.97 4.54
C ALA A 123 -25.28 18.37 5.98
N ALA A 124 -25.84 17.71 7.00
CA ALA A 124 -25.55 17.95 8.41
C ALA A 124 -24.55 16.94 9.00
N LEU A 125 -24.01 16.05 8.18
CA LEU A 125 -23.02 15.06 8.59
C LEU A 125 -21.58 15.55 8.28
N SER A 126 -20.65 15.24 9.15
CA SER A 126 -19.21 15.36 8.83
C SER A 126 -18.81 14.41 7.68
N GLY A 127 -17.63 14.61 7.11
CA GLY A 127 -17.12 13.74 6.05
C GLY A 127 -17.00 12.28 6.48
N GLY A 128 -16.53 12.05 7.72
CA GLY A 128 -16.41 10.69 8.28
C GLY A 128 -17.77 10.04 8.54
N GLU A 129 -18.74 10.80 9.12
CA GLU A 129 -20.10 10.30 9.34
C GLU A 129 -20.80 9.93 8.02
N ARG A 130 -20.67 10.78 6.97
CA ARG A 130 -21.20 10.45 5.64
C ARG A 130 -20.67 9.14 5.08
N ARG A 131 -19.35 8.89 5.22
CA ARG A 131 -18.72 7.64 4.75
C ARG A 131 -19.19 6.42 5.52
N ARG A 132 -19.30 6.53 6.84
CA ARG A 132 -19.83 5.43 7.67
C ARG A 132 -21.29 5.12 7.35
N VAL A 133 -22.12 6.13 7.11
CA VAL A 133 -23.49 5.94 6.64
C VAL A 133 -23.53 5.29 5.26
N ALA A 134 -22.66 5.69 4.33
CA ALA A 134 -22.58 5.09 3.00
C ALA A 134 -22.14 3.60 3.07
N LEU A 135 -21.17 3.30 3.94
CA LEU A 135 -20.74 1.92 4.20
C LEU A 135 -21.88 1.10 4.82
N ALA A 136 -22.57 1.65 5.84
CA ALA A 136 -23.74 1.00 6.45
C ALA A 136 -24.81 0.69 5.40
N ARG A 137 -25.16 1.64 4.53
CA ARG A 137 -26.09 1.43 3.44
C ARG A 137 -25.67 0.31 2.50
N THR A 138 -24.38 0.28 2.15
CA THR A 138 -23.83 -0.74 1.24
C THR A 138 -23.87 -2.12 1.89
N LEU A 139 -23.52 -2.24 3.17
CA LEU A 139 -23.57 -3.48 3.93
C LEU A 139 -24.98 -3.95 4.24
N ALA A 140 -25.95 -3.01 4.31
CA ALA A 140 -27.35 -3.34 4.53
C ALA A 140 -27.96 -4.17 3.39
N ALA A 141 -27.39 -4.07 2.18
CA ALA A 141 -27.78 -4.88 1.02
C ALA A 141 -27.24 -6.33 1.04
N ASP A 142 -26.50 -6.72 2.08
CA ASP A 142 -25.87 -8.04 2.22
C ASP A 142 -25.12 -8.48 0.95
N PRO A 143 -24.08 -7.74 0.53
CA PRO A 143 -23.38 -7.99 -0.72
C PRO A 143 -22.53 -9.27 -0.65
N ASP A 144 -22.34 -9.93 -1.80
CA ASP A 144 -21.45 -11.09 -1.96
C ASP A 144 -19.98 -10.67 -2.16
N ALA A 145 -19.69 -9.40 -2.43
CA ALA A 145 -18.37 -8.77 -2.45
C ALA A 145 -18.49 -7.28 -2.14
N LEU A 146 -17.46 -6.70 -1.50
CA LEU A 146 -17.42 -5.28 -1.15
C LEU A 146 -16.26 -4.57 -1.86
N LEU A 147 -16.57 -3.46 -2.50
CA LEU A 147 -15.62 -2.58 -3.18
C LEU A 147 -15.61 -1.22 -2.48
N LEU A 148 -14.41 -0.69 -2.20
CA LEU A 148 -14.22 0.57 -1.47
C LEU A 148 -13.28 1.49 -2.25
N ASP A 149 -13.77 2.67 -2.63
CA ASP A 149 -12.98 3.69 -3.31
C ASP A 149 -12.53 4.75 -2.31
N GLU A 150 -11.26 4.66 -1.88
CA GLU A 150 -10.59 5.59 -0.96
C GLU A 150 -11.41 5.98 0.30
N PRO A 151 -11.93 5.02 1.08
CA PRO A 151 -12.90 5.29 2.15
C PRO A 151 -12.35 6.14 3.30
N LEU A 152 -11.01 6.25 3.45
CA LEU A 152 -10.35 7.00 4.53
C LEU A 152 -9.69 8.31 4.07
N THR A 153 -9.77 8.65 2.80
CA THR A 153 -9.19 9.89 2.26
C THR A 153 -9.94 11.12 2.80
N SER A 154 -9.24 12.25 2.95
CA SER A 154 -9.79 13.53 3.45
C SER A 154 -10.34 13.49 4.89
N LEU A 155 -9.86 12.56 5.72
CA LEU A 155 -10.11 12.54 7.16
C LEU A 155 -8.90 13.07 7.92
N ASP A 156 -9.15 13.72 9.06
CA ASP A 156 -8.10 14.09 10.00
C ASP A 156 -7.40 12.83 10.54
N GLU A 157 -6.09 12.93 10.80
CA GLU A 157 -5.26 11.78 11.20
C GLU A 157 -5.80 11.01 12.44
N PRO A 158 -6.29 11.65 13.52
CA PRO A 158 -6.88 10.92 14.64
C PRO A 158 -8.11 10.11 14.25
N VAL A 159 -8.98 10.68 13.40
CA VAL A 159 -10.21 10.01 12.92
C VAL A 159 -9.85 8.87 11.97
N ARG A 160 -8.91 9.10 11.06
CA ARG A 160 -8.41 8.09 10.11
C ARG A 160 -7.84 6.88 10.85
N ARG A 161 -7.01 7.10 11.88
CA ARG A 161 -6.39 6.02 12.67
C ARG A 161 -7.44 5.18 13.39
N ARG A 162 -8.47 5.80 14.00
CA ARG A 162 -9.55 5.08 14.66
C ARG A 162 -10.37 4.29 13.65
N LEU A 163 -10.86 4.92 12.58
CA LEU A 163 -11.67 4.25 11.56
C LEU A 163 -10.92 3.10 10.87
N ARG A 164 -9.61 3.20 10.70
CA ARG A 164 -8.80 2.12 10.15
C ARG A 164 -8.88 0.86 11.02
N THR A 165 -8.81 1.00 12.35
CA THR A 165 -8.95 -0.13 13.26
C THR A 165 -10.37 -0.72 13.21
N GLU A 166 -11.39 0.13 13.29
CA GLU A 166 -12.80 -0.27 13.20
C GLU A 166 -13.14 -0.99 11.90
N LEU A 167 -12.59 -0.53 10.77
CA LEU A 167 -12.77 -1.18 9.47
C LEU A 167 -12.03 -2.51 9.36
N ALA A 168 -10.85 -2.64 9.96
CA ALA A 168 -10.12 -3.91 9.99
C ALA A 168 -10.94 -4.98 10.72
N ASP A 169 -11.48 -4.65 11.89
CA ASP A 169 -12.33 -5.56 12.68
C ASP A 169 -13.60 -5.92 11.90
N LEU A 170 -14.26 -4.92 11.31
CA LEU A 170 -15.47 -5.13 10.49
C LEU A 170 -15.20 -6.07 9.30
N PHE A 171 -14.10 -5.86 8.57
CA PHE A 171 -13.80 -6.65 7.38
C PHE A 171 -13.44 -8.09 7.73
N ALA A 172 -12.78 -8.33 8.87
CA ALA A 172 -12.46 -9.67 9.35
C ALA A 172 -13.74 -10.52 9.59
N ASP A 173 -14.84 -9.89 9.97
CA ASP A 173 -16.11 -10.55 10.29
C ASP A 173 -17.06 -10.71 9.08
N LEU A 174 -16.77 -10.04 7.94
CA LEU A 174 -17.69 -10.01 6.80
C LEU A 174 -17.81 -11.34 6.05
N GLY A 175 -16.75 -12.16 5.99
CA GLY A 175 -16.74 -13.44 5.27
C GLY A 175 -17.02 -13.31 3.76
N VAL A 176 -16.68 -12.18 3.14
CA VAL A 176 -16.79 -11.93 1.70
C VAL A 176 -15.53 -11.28 1.17
N PRO A 177 -15.22 -11.41 -0.13
CA PRO A 177 -14.13 -10.66 -0.76
C PRO A 177 -14.30 -9.15 -0.57
N VAL A 178 -13.26 -8.48 -0.09
CA VAL A 178 -13.19 -7.02 0.01
C VAL A 178 -12.07 -6.50 -0.88
N VAL A 179 -12.40 -5.63 -1.83
CA VAL A 179 -11.42 -4.92 -2.65
C VAL A 179 -11.41 -3.45 -2.25
N HIS A 180 -10.36 -3.03 -1.62
CA HIS A 180 -10.15 -1.66 -1.16
C HIS A 180 -9.09 -0.97 -2.02
N VAL A 181 -9.37 0.20 -2.60
CA VAL A 181 -8.38 0.97 -3.33
C VAL A 181 -7.92 2.18 -2.52
N THR A 182 -6.62 2.45 -2.55
CA THR A 182 -6.02 3.60 -1.87
C THR A 182 -4.70 4.01 -2.53
N HIS A 183 -4.25 5.22 -2.27
CA HIS A 183 -2.89 5.67 -2.55
C HIS A 183 -2.04 5.76 -1.27
N ASP A 184 -2.63 5.51 -0.09
CA ASP A 184 -1.95 5.56 1.20
C ASP A 184 -1.42 4.18 1.60
N GLN A 185 -0.08 4.06 1.67
CA GLN A 185 0.60 2.82 2.05
C GLN A 185 0.28 2.37 3.48
N ARG A 186 0.10 3.32 4.42
CA ARG A 186 -0.23 3.00 5.81
C ARG A 186 -1.60 2.35 5.91
N VAL A 187 -2.54 2.84 5.10
CA VAL A 187 -3.88 2.25 5.00
C VAL A 187 -3.81 0.88 4.35
N ALA A 188 -3.06 0.76 3.23
CA ALA A 188 -2.91 -0.50 2.51
C ALA A 188 -2.32 -1.62 3.40
N THR A 189 -1.30 -1.29 4.19
CA THR A 189 -0.64 -2.26 5.07
C THR A 189 -1.41 -2.61 6.33
N ALA A 190 -2.32 -1.75 6.75
CA ALA A 190 -3.08 -1.96 7.98
C ALA A 190 -4.43 -2.66 7.76
N LEU A 191 -5.01 -2.54 6.57
CA LEU A 191 -6.30 -3.15 6.24
C LEU A 191 -6.18 -4.39 5.35
N GLY A 192 -5.15 -4.45 4.48
CA GLY A 192 -5.04 -5.53 3.50
C GLY A 192 -4.38 -6.78 4.05
N ASP A 193 -5.03 -7.92 3.88
CA ASP A 193 -4.39 -9.24 4.00
C ASP A 193 -3.37 -9.44 2.87
N ARG A 194 -3.72 -8.94 1.68
CA ARG A 194 -2.85 -8.83 0.52
C ARG A 194 -2.89 -7.43 -0.07
N VAL A 195 -1.78 -7.05 -0.70
CA VAL A 195 -1.64 -5.79 -1.43
C VAL A 195 -1.28 -6.08 -2.87
N ALA A 196 -2.02 -5.49 -3.80
CA ALA A 196 -1.67 -5.46 -5.23
C ALA A 196 -1.24 -4.03 -5.61
N VAL A 197 -0.03 -3.88 -6.13
CA VAL A 197 0.47 -2.61 -6.64
C VAL A 197 0.09 -2.47 -8.09
N LEU A 198 -0.74 -1.46 -8.39
CA LEU A 198 -1.24 -1.17 -9.73
C LEU A 198 -0.47 0.01 -10.34
N ARG A 199 0.04 -0.16 -11.55
CA ARG A 199 0.72 0.85 -12.34
C ARG A 199 0.26 0.79 -13.79
N ASP A 200 -0.13 1.93 -14.36
CA ASP A 200 -0.45 2.07 -15.79
C ASP A 200 -1.43 0.98 -16.31
N GLY A 201 -2.45 0.67 -15.51
CA GLY A 201 -3.47 -0.33 -15.84
C GLY A 201 -3.06 -1.79 -15.64
N ALA A 202 -1.85 -2.07 -15.15
CA ALA A 202 -1.34 -3.42 -14.91
C ALA A 202 -0.91 -3.64 -13.45
N ILE A 203 -1.00 -4.89 -12.97
CA ILE A 203 -0.47 -5.26 -11.66
C ILE A 203 1.04 -5.43 -11.76
N ALA A 204 1.79 -4.62 -10.99
CA ALA A 204 3.24 -4.70 -10.88
C ALA A 204 3.69 -5.78 -9.87
N GLN A 205 2.91 -5.98 -8.79
CA GLN A 205 3.17 -7.00 -7.77
C GLN A 205 1.91 -7.27 -6.96
N VAL A 206 1.74 -8.52 -6.52
CA VAL A 206 0.75 -8.94 -5.51
C VAL A 206 1.47 -9.76 -4.44
N GLY A 207 1.15 -9.52 -3.18
CA GLY A 207 1.72 -10.28 -2.06
C GLY A 207 1.16 -9.84 -0.73
N THR A 208 1.67 -10.40 0.37
CA THR A 208 1.38 -9.86 1.69
C THR A 208 1.95 -8.44 1.81
N PRO A 209 1.43 -7.58 2.72
CA PRO A 209 2.04 -6.27 2.96
C PRO A 209 3.54 -6.35 3.23
N ALA A 210 3.99 -7.38 3.95
CA ALA A 210 5.40 -7.59 4.24
C ALA A 210 6.22 -7.90 2.99
N ASP A 211 5.71 -8.73 2.08
CA ASP A 211 6.40 -9.05 0.82
C ASP A 211 6.52 -7.83 -0.09
N VAL A 212 5.42 -7.11 -0.32
CA VAL A 212 5.41 -5.92 -1.17
C VAL A 212 6.35 -4.84 -0.64
N LEU A 213 6.41 -4.67 0.71
CA LEU A 213 7.24 -3.66 1.33
C LEU A 213 8.72 -4.04 1.47
N ARG A 214 9.03 -5.32 1.66
CA ARG A 214 10.39 -5.78 1.97
C ARG A 214 11.08 -6.47 0.79
N ARG A 215 10.29 -6.97 -0.17
CA ARG A 215 10.73 -7.71 -1.35
C ARG A 215 10.05 -7.17 -2.61
N PRO A 216 10.25 -5.88 -2.92
CA PRO A 216 9.66 -5.28 -4.12
C PRO A 216 10.17 -6.00 -5.37
N ALA A 217 9.24 -6.34 -6.28
CA ALA A 217 9.57 -7.06 -7.51
C ALA A 217 10.17 -6.16 -8.59
N THR A 218 10.01 -4.84 -8.48
CA THR A 218 10.51 -3.88 -9.47
C THR A 218 11.00 -2.60 -8.77
N PRO A 219 11.91 -1.82 -9.41
CA PRO A 219 12.32 -0.51 -8.90
C PRO A 219 11.14 0.41 -8.61
N PHE A 220 10.13 0.41 -9.49
CA PHE A 220 8.91 1.19 -9.27
C PHE A 220 8.20 0.80 -7.95
N VAL A 221 8.03 -0.50 -7.69
CA VAL A 221 7.38 -0.94 -6.45
C VAL A 221 8.22 -0.53 -5.24
N ALA A 222 9.56 -0.66 -5.33
CA ALA A 222 10.48 -0.24 -4.28
C ALA A 222 10.30 1.24 -3.94
N GLU A 223 10.42 2.12 -4.92
CA GLU A 223 10.28 3.57 -4.77
C GLU A 223 8.88 3.95 -4.28
N PHE A 224 7.86 3.42 -4.94
CA PHE A 224 6.46 3.71 -4.62
C PHE A 224 6.07 3.26 -3.21
N THR A 225 6.71 2.22 -2.68
CA THR A 225 6.49 1.74 -1.31
C THR A 225 7.49 2.30 -0.28
N GLY A 226 8.28 3.31 -0.65
CA GLY A 226 9.14 4.07 0.26
C GLY A 226 10.51 3.46 0.52
N SER A 227 11.06 2.71 -0.45
CA SER A 227 12.48 2.38 -0.50
C SER A 227 13.18 3.47 -1.31
N ASP A 228 13.51 4.59 -0.66
CA ASP A 228 14.11 5.75 -1.34
C ASP A 228 15.57 5.51 -1.78
N ASN A 229 16.21 4.49 -1.22
CA ASN A 229 17.54 4.05 -1.62
C ASN A 229 17.39 2.94 -2.66
N VAL A 230 17.30 3.30 -3.93
CA VAL A 230 17.27 2.38 -5.07
C VAL A 230 18.46 2.73 -5.97
N PHE A 231 19.37 1.78 -6.18
CA PHE A 231 20.60 2.01 -6.92
C PHE A 231 21.06 0.76 -7.66
N GLU A 232 21.77 0.97 -8.77
CA GLU A 232 22.41 -0.12 -9.52
C GLU A 232 23.74 -0.51 -8.88
N ALA A 233 24.02 -1.79 -8.81
CA ALA A 233 25.26 -2.35 -8.29
C ALA A 233 25.72 -3.54 -9.12
N THR A 234 27.04 -3.73 -9.20
CA THR A 234 27.62 -4.94 -9.78
C THR A 234 27.91 -5.97 -8.69
N VAL A 235 27.45 -7.18 -8.87
CA VAL A 235 27.77 -8.30 -8.00
C VAL A 235 29.24 -8.70 -8.24
N VAL A 236 30.08 -8.62 -7.22
CA VAL A 236 31.48 -9.04 -7.31
C VAL A 236 31.67 -10.37 -6.57
N ALA A 237 32.67 -11.16 -7.01
CA ALA A 237 33.03 -12.36 -6.31
C ALA A 237 33.48 -12.01 -4.89
N SER A 238 33.05 -12.77 -3.89
CA SER A 238 33.58 -12.67 -2.54
C SER A 238 35.00 -13.23 -2.58
N ASP A 239 36.04 -12.39 -2.42
CA ASP A 239 37.39 -12.85 -2.17
C ASP A 239 37.41 -13.51 -0.77
N GLY A 240 37.38 -14.85 -0.77
CA GLY A 240 37.15 -15.67 0.40
C GLY A 240 37.96 -15.25 1.62
N GLU A 241 37.29 -14.73 2.63
CA GLU A 241 37.65 -14.74 4.07
C GLU A 241 36.57 -14.03 4.92
N VAL A 242 35.34 -13.87 4.41
CA VAL A 242 34.22 -13.56 5.31
C VAL A 242 33.45 -14.85 5.50
N GLU A 243 33.63 -15.46 6.68
CA GLU A 243 32.70 -16.46 7.22
C GLU A 243 31.32 -15.77 7.42
N THR A 244 30.62 -15.49 6.32
CA THR A 244 29.18 -15.35 6.41
C THR A 244 28.62 -16.75 6.45
N ASP A 245 28.00 -17.10 7.54
CA ASP A 245 27.26 -18.35 7.73
C ASP A 245 26.05 -18.36 6.75
N GLY A 246 26.31 -18.35 5.43
CA GLY A 246 25.27 -18.35 4.40
C GLY A 246 25.69 -17.67 3.09
N ASP A 247 25.04 -18.08 2.01
CA ASP A 247 25.22 -17.67 0.61
C ASP A 247 24.92 -16.17 0.34
N GLY A 248 25.72 -15.24 0.85
CA GLY A 248 25.59 -13.80 0.58
C GLY A 248 26.34 -13.35 -0.67
N ALA A 249 26.02 -12.17 -1.18
CA ALA A 249 26.73 -11.52 -2.27
C ALA A 249 27.43 -10.24 -1.81
N ARG A 250 28.47 -9.80 -2.55
CA ARG A 250 29.10 -8.50 -2.40
C ARG A 250 28.72 -7.61 -3.58
N LEU A 251 28.19 -6.45 -3.28
CA LEU A 251 27.81 -5.43 -4.26
C LEU A 251 28.91 -4.38 -4.36
N ARG A 252 29.16 -3.87 -5.57
CA ARG A 252 30.07 -2.75 -5.82
C ARG A 252 29.35 -1.62 -6.54
N VAL A 253 29.50 -0.40 -5.99
CA VAL A 253 29.01 0.86 -6.57
C VAL A 253 30.16 1.87 -6.52
N GLY A 254 30.82 2.13 -7.66
CA GLY A 254 32.07 2.90 -7.67
C GLY A 254 33.14 2.23 -6.81
N ASP A 255 33.68 2.97 -5.83
CA ASP A 255 34.66 2.46 -4.87
C ASP A 255 34.01 1.83 -3.60
N LEU A 256 32.67 1.98 -3.46
CA LEU A 256 31.92 1.39 -2.36
C LEU A 256 31.68 -0.10 -2.58
N THR A 257 31.89 -0.89 -1.54
CA THR A 257 31.46 -2.30 -1.48
C THR A 257 30.52 -2.53 -0.32
N LEU A 258 29.45 -3.30 -0.56
CA LEU A 258 28.45 -3.66 0.43
C LEU A 258 28.25 -5.18 0.43
N ASP A 259 28.37 -5.79 1.59
CA ASP A 259 28.01 -7.20 1.77
C ASP A 259 26.49 -7.30 1.99
N VAL A 260 25.82 -8.25 1.32
CA VAL A 260 24.38 -8.49 1.41
C VAL A 260 24.10 -9.97 1.61
N THR A 261 23.00 -10.28 2.30
CA THR A 261 22.58 -11.68 2.52
C THR A 261 21.86 -12.27 1.30
N ALA A 262 21.41 -11.44 0.37
CA ALA A 262 20.79 -11.90 -0.87
C ALA A 262 21.87 -12.46 -1.82
N THR A 263 21.48 -13.45 -2.62
CA THR A 263 22.37 -14.10 -3.59
C THR A 263 22.09 -13.62 -5.01
N ALA A 264 23.14 -13.37 -5.78
CA ALA A 264 23.07 -13.12 -7.21
C ALA A 264 24.39 -13.56 -7.87
N PRO A 265 24.39 -13.93 -9.17
CA PRO A 265 25.59 -14.37 -9.86
C PRO A 265 26.64 -13.26 -9.96
N ALA A 266 27.91 -13.59 -9.69
CA ALA A 266 29.01 -12.65 -9.83
C ALA A 266 29.10 -12.12 -11.29
N GLY A 267 29.40 -10.83 -11.44
CA GLY A 267 29.49 -10.15 -12.73
C GLY A 267 28.14 -9.64 -13.25
N THR A 268 27.01 -9.91 -12.57
CA THR A 268 25.72 -9.35 -12.96
C THR A 268 25.52 -7.95 -12.40
N THR A 269 24.77 -7.12 -13.14
CA THR A 269 24.23 -5.84 -12.62
C THR A 269 22.86 -6.11 -12.03
N VAL A 270 22.62 -5.64 -10.82
CA VAL A 270 21.37 -5.77 -10.09
C VAL A 270 20.91 -4.40 -9.60
N THR A 271 19.61 -4.23 -9.42
CA THR A 271 19.08 -3.09 -8.68
C THR A 271 18.97 -3.48 -7.21
N ALA A 272 19.69 -2.77 -6.35
CA ALA A 272 19.57 -2.92 -4.91
C ALA A 272 18.60 -1.87 -4.35
N CYS A 273 17.81 -2.25 -3.35
CA CYS A 273 16.96 -1.29 -2.66
C CYS A 273 16.99 -1.46 -1.14
N LEU A 274 16.80 -0.35 -0.44
CA LEU A 274 16.88 -0.28 1.02
C LEU A 274 15.98 0.84 1.53
N ARG A 275 15.22 0.58 2.59
CA ARG A 275 14.38 1.60 3.22
C ARG A 275 15.19 2.57 4.08
N PRO A 276 14.87 3.89 4.06
CA PRO A 276 15.53 4.91 4.89
C PRO A 276 15.56 4.58 6.38
N SER A 277 14.49 3.98 6.89
CA SER A 277 14.36 3.60 8.31
C SER A 277 15.25 2.42 8.74
N ARG A 278 15.92 1.75 7.80
CA ARG A 278 16.84 0.64 8.07
C ARG A 278 18.29 1.07 8.16
N LEU A 279 18.61 2.24 7.63
CA LEU A 279 19.93 2.84 7.80
C LEU A 279 20.12 3.35 9.23
N ARG A 280 21.30 3.10 9.79
CA ARG A 280 21.67 3.64 11.09
C ARG A 280 22.71 4.72 10.91
N VAL A 281 22.43 5.92 11.42
CA VAL A 281 23.33 7.05 11.37
C VAL A 281 24.10 7.14 12.70
N ALA A 282 25.42 7.31 12.60
CA ALA A 282 26.32 7.45 13.73
C ALA A 282 27.35 8.56 13.49
N ALA A 283 28.04 8.98 14.55
CA ALA A 283 29.17 9.91 14.42
C ALA A 283 30.33 9.26 13.63
N PRO A 284 31.17 10.05 12.94
CA PRO A 284 32.27 9.53 12.11
C PRO A 284 33.24 8.61 12.85
N ALA A 285 33.53 8.90 14.13
CA ALA A 285 34.43 8.11 14.97
C ALA A 285 33.81 6.81 15.51
N ALA A 286 32.51 6.63 15.41
CA ALA A 286 31.79 5.42 15.86
C ALA A 286 31.67 4.35 14.75
N ALA A 287 32.34 4.52 13.63
CA ALA A 287 32.49 3.47 12.61
C ALA A 287 33.46 2.38 13.12
N ASP A 288 33.12 1.79 14.26
CA ASP A 288 33.72 0.51 14.69
C ASP A 288 33.33 -0.52 13.65
N GLY A 289 34.17 -0.69 12.62
CA GLY A 289 34.34 -1.82 11.70
C GLY A 289 33.23 -2.83 11.47
N GLY A 290 31.96 -2.46 11.67
CA GLY A 290 30.83 -3.30 11.35
C GLY A 290 30.73 -3.51 9.84
N PRO A 291 30.13 -4.62 9.38
CA PRO A 291 29.91 -4.85 7.97
C PRO A 291 29.10 -3.67 7.39
N ASN A 292 29.59 -3.16 6.24
CA ASN A 292 28.93 -2.05 5.50
C ASN A 292 28.88 -0.70 6.27
N ALA A 293 29.92 -0.35 7.00
CA ALA A 293 30.08 1.02 7.52
C ALA A 293 30.53 1.96 6.39
N VAL A 294 29.69 2.92 6.06
CA VAL A 294 29.87 3.84 4.94
C VAL A 294 30.03 5.26 5.47
N ALA A 295 31.15 5.90 5.16
CA ALA A 295 31.39 7.30 5.49
C ALA A 295 30.67 8.20 4.47
N GLY A 296 30.09 9.31 4.94
CA GLY A 296 29.43 10.27 4.07
C GLY A 296 29.20 11.62 4.76
N THR A 297 28.74 12.59 3.97
CA THR A 297 28.45 13.95 4.42
C THR A 297 26.97 14.28 4.21
N VAL A 298 26.31 14.83 5.21
CA VAL A 298 24.89 15.26 5.11
C VAL A 298 24.78 16.42 4.13
N THR A 299 24.10 16.20 3.01
CA THR A 299 23.88 17.23 1.97
C THR A 299 22.57 17.98 2.18
N ARG A 300 21.52 17.29 2.64
CA ARG A 300 20.19 17.86 2.92
C ARG A 300 19.56 17.17 4.11
N TRP A 301 18.66 17.85 4.78
CA TRP A 301 17.81 17.27 5.79
C TRP A 301 16.46 17.99 5.87
N ALA A 302 15.41 17.28 6.27
CA ALA A 302 14.08 17.81 6.46
C ALA A 302 13.44 17.20 7.72
N ASN A 303 12.67 18.00 8.45
CA ASN A 303 11.85 17.52 9.55
C ASN A 303 10.49 17.10 8.99
N GLU A 304 10.14 15.82 9.12
CA GLU A 304 8.88 15.24 8.68
C GLU A 304 7.90 15.01 9.87
N GLY A 305 8.14 15.65 10.99
CA GLY A 305 7.36 15.55 12.23
C GLY A 305 7.94 14.54 13.20
N ASP A 306 7.61 13.27 13.04
CA ASP A 306 8.07 12.20 13.93
C ASP A 306 9.52 11.78 13.66
N GLU A 307 10.05 12.05 12.47
CA GLU A 307 11.40 11.70 12.02
C GLU A 307 12.02 12.83 11.20
N TYR A 308 13.34 12.83 11.15
CA TYR A 308 14.12 13.64 10.23
C TYR A 308 14.59 12.78 9.05
N ARG A 309 14.40 13.29 7.85
CA ARG A 309 14.92 12.71 6.62
C ARG A 309 16.26 13.34 6.28
N LEU A 310 17.31 12.55 6.27
CA LEU A 310 18.68 12.96 5.93
C LEU A 310 19.04 12.43 4.54
N VAL A 311 19.64 13.26 3.72
CA VAL A 311 20.32 12.85 2.48
C VAL A 311 21.82 12.95 2.73
N VAL A 312 22.51 11.84 2.52
CA VAL A 312 23.94 11.69 2.82
C VAL A 312 24.67 11.30 1.54
N ALA A 313 25.56 12.17 1.05
CA ALA A 313 26.45 11.83 -0.05
C ALA A 313 27.53 10.86 0.46
N VAL A 314 27.71 9.74 -0.23
CA VAL A 314 28.66 8.69 0.13
C VAL A 314 30.06 9.05 -0.35
N ASN A 315 31.06 8.93 0.52
CA ASN A 315 32.44 9.17 0.14
C ASN A 315 32.94 8.05 -0.80
N GLY A 316 33.53 8.42 -1.92
CA GLY A 316 34.09 7.45 -2.89
C GLY A 316 33.11 6.81 -3.85
N ALA A 317 31.83 7.23 -3.84
CA ALA A 317 30.84 6.77 -4.79
C ALA A 317 29.93 7.92 -5.23
N ASP A 318 29.45 7.88 -6.46
CA ASP A 318 28.39 8.78 -6.94
C ASP A 318 27.03 8.19 -6.50
N LEU A 319 26.80 8.26 -5.19
CA LEU A 319 25.64 7.70 -4.53
C LEU A 319 25.24 8.57 -3.34
N GLU A 320 23.94 8.82 -3.21
CA GLU A 320 23.35 9.41 -2.02
C GLU A 320 22.48 8.35 -1.31
N PHE A 321 22.59 8.28 0.01
CA PHE A 321 21.65 7.53 0.83
C PHE A 321 20.67 8.44 1.57
N VAL A 322 19.42 8.04 1.60
CA VAL A 322 18.39 8.66 2.41
C VAL A 322 18.19 7.84 3.69
N ALA A 323 18.33 8.48 4.85
CA ALA A 323 18.13 7.86 6.14
C ALA A 323 17.03 8.56 6.94
N SER A 324 16.16 7.78 7.61
CA SER A 324 15.20 8.31 8.60
C SER A 324 15.81 8.23 9.99
N VAL A 325 15.83 9.37 10.69
CA VAL A 325 16.47 9.52 12.00
C VAL A 325 15.51 10.18 12.99
N ARG A 326 15.41 9.63 14.20
CA ARG A 326 14.57 10.22 15.24
C ARG A 326 15.14 11.57 15.75
N PRO A 327 14.27 12.46 16.26
CA PRO A 327 14.69 13.78 16.76
C PRO A 327 15.81 13.73 17.81
N ASP A 328 15.70 12.81 18.78
CA ASP A 328 16.69 12.61 19.84
C ASP A 328 18.08 12.25 19.30
N ARG A 329 18.14 11.50 18.21
CA ARG A 329 19.40 11.13 17.54
C ARG A 329 20.00 12.31 16.76
N VAL A 330 19.14 13.15 16.12
CA VAL A 330 19.60 14.35 15.43
C VAL A 330 20.28 15.30 16.40
N GLU A 331 19.68 15.52 17.58
CA GLU A 331 20.25 16.34 18.64
C GLU A 331 21.54 15.74 19.21
N SER A 332 21.52 14.44 19.57
CA SER A 332 22.69 13.76 20.16
C SER A 332 23.92 13.73 19.25
N LEU A 333 23.70 13.67 17.93
CA LEU A 333 24.76 13.66 16.91
C LEU A 333 25.08 15.06 16.37
N SER A 334 24.34 16.09 16.81
CA SER A 334 24.47 17.48 16.32
C SER A 334 24.41 17.55 14.78
N LEU A 335 23.48 16.79 14.18
CA LEU A 335 23.37 16.67 12.73
C LEU A 335 22.93 17.99 12.08
N SER A 336 23.64 18.38 11.04
CA SER A 336 23.37 19.56 10.22
C SER A 336 23.87 19.32 8.81
N THR A 337 23.48 20.17 7.87
CA THR A 337 24.06 20.15 6.53
C THR A 337 25.57 20.39 6.62
N GLY A 338 26.35 19.55 5.93
CA GLY A 338 27.81 19.55 5.97
C GLY A 338 28.40 18.70 7.09
N ALA A 339 27.59 18.10 7.96
CA ALA A 339 28.10 17.20 9.00
C ALA A 339 28.58 15.88 8.39
N ASP A 340 29.77 15.43 8.80
CA ASP A 340 30.25 14.09 8.46
C ASP A 340 29.57 13.05 9.36
N VAL A 341 29.19 11.94 8.77
CA VAL A 341 28.49 10.85 9.43
C VAL A 341 29.00 9.49 8.97
N SER A 342 28.76 8.47 9.76
CA SER A 342 28.89 7.09 9.36
C SER A 342 27.49 6.48 9.22
N LEU A 343 27.23 5.81 8.08
CA LEU A 343 26.02 5.04 7.84
C LEU A 343 26.35 3.57 7.99
N ALA A 344 25.58 2.84 8.80
CA ALA A 344 25.63 1.38 8.79
C ALA A 344 24.46 0.87 7.92
N VAL A 345 24.80 0.10 6.90
CA VAL A 345 23.88 -0.55 5.96
C VAL A 345 23.74 -2.03 6.36
N PRO A 346 22.65 -2.44 7.03
CA PRO A 346 22.51 -3.83 7.46
C PRO A 346 22.39 -4.77 6.25
N PRO A 347 23.23 -5.82 6.16
CA PRO A 347 23.25 -6.73 5.01
C PRO A 347 21.92 -7.42 4.72
N ASP A 348 21.15 -7.74 5.77
CA ASP A 348 19.86 -8.43 5.73
C ASP A 348 18.69 -7.54 5.33
N HIS A 349 18.92 -6.23 5.23
CA HIS A 349 17.90 -5.25 4.83
C HIS A 349 18.05 -4.72 3.41
N VAL A 350 19.12 -5.09 2.72
CA VAL A 350 19.30 -4.80 1.28
C VAL A 350 18.60 -5.88 0.48
N HIS A 351 17.61 -5.49 -0.31
CA HIS A 351 16.91 -6.38 -1.23
C HIS A 351 17.42 -6.18 -2.65
N LEU A 352 17.63 -7.29 -3.38
CA LEU A 352 18.05 -7.29 -4.79
C LEU A 352 16.84 -7.53 -5.68
N ILE A 353 16.64 -6.62 -6.61
CA ILE A 353 15.66 -6.74 -7.69
C ILE A 353 16.40 -7.29 -8.90
N THR A 354 16.05 -8.49 -9.32
CA THR A 354 16.71 -9.25 -10.42
C THR A 354 15.84 -9.27 -11.67
#